data_b136df6ae0860884cb6abe5051d8c992
#
_entry.id   b136df6ae0860884cb6abe5051d8c992
#
_cell.length_a   1.000
_cell.length_b   1.000
_cell.length_c   1.000
_cell.angle_alpha   90.00
_cell.angle_beta   90.00
_cell.angle_gamma   90.00
#
_symmetry.space_group_name_H-M   'P 1'
#
loop_
_entity.id
_entity.type
_entity.pdbx_description
1 polymer ?
#
loop_
_entity_poly.entity_id
_entity_poly.type
_entity_poly.pdbx_seq_one_letter_code
_entity_poly.pdbx_strand_id
1 'polypeptide(L)'
;MMALTNISRNRRSDLLCLIFLSVSGTQAADLPHFRAGNGAVQLLVHGKPFLIRGGELGNSSAGMAMQADTTLPAMARLHLNTVLVPVAWEQVEPKEGVLDFSILDHWIDIARQQHLHLVLLWFGAWKNAFSEYAPDWVKADMKRFPRAQSAHGMPTEILSTFGTETLRADSRAFRSLMAHLREKDQEQQTVLMVQVENEMGYLGPGRDRSPEADRGFAGPVPQELMGALAARRTELSPELAAHFDPQGRVWREVFGDAAGEVFMAWRYAIFVNSVAEAGKREYPLPMYVNAQLPSLMERPGEYPSGGPHPYYLAIYRAMAPAIDFYSPDIYWPEFEYWVKRYQISGNPIFIPEAKMDSAPWNALYAYGAAKAIGFCPFAIDSLQPPASPGDSEPAIMQVYAAVSSLEDMLTVAQNAGRARGLVLHANSPRASQSVALGGYVFEASLSRGWSTGSLLTNDGGMLLIESRPDEFFVAGGGLTVKMSRDPDTDGKICGIASIEEVSRVGAEWAVSARLNGDQSNQGRQLTMDPRKIRTYRVRLYSAAQ
;
A
#
# COMPACT_ATOMS: atom_id res chain seq x y z
N MET A 1 88.97 28.89 39.49
CA MET A 1 88.13 29.43 40.55
C MET A 1 86.69 29.08 40.26
N MET A 2 86.13 28.44 41.18
CA MET A 2 84.69 28.05 41.31
C MET A 2 84.20 26.91 40.44
N ALA A 3 83.97 25.82 41.13
CA ALA A 3 83.42 24.56 40.68
C ALA A 3 81.89 24.64 40.44
N LEU A 4 81.45 23.97 39.42
CA LEU A 4 80.06 23.72 39.15
C LEU A 4 79.74 22.26 39.43
N THR A 5 78.93 22.02 40.45
CA THR A 5 78.37 20.70 40.79
C THR A 5 77.09 20.43 39.97
N ASN A 6 77.14 19.35 39.23
CA ASN A 6 75.98 18.81 38.50
C ASN A 6 75.12 17.95 39.45
N ILE A 7 73.81 18.26 39.51
CA ILE A 7 72.82 17.42 40.15
C ILE A 7 71.92 16.88 39.05
N SER A 8 71.99 15.56 38.79
CA SER A 8 71.09 14.83 37.90
C SER A 8 69.76 14.59 38.60
N ARG A 9 68.68 15.03 37.99
CA ARG A 9 67.32 14.66 38.38
C ARG A 9 66.76 13.62 37.39
N ASN A 10 66.61 12.37 37.87
CA ASN A 10 65.86 11.32 37.23
C ASN A 10 64.35 11.72 37.17
N ARG A 11 63.78 11.85 35.96
CA ARG A 11 62.38 11.91 35.74
C ARG A 11 61.91 10.50 35.35
N ARG A 12 61.10 9.87 36.21
CA ARG A 12 60.30 8.71 35.89
C ARG A 12 59.12 9.21 35.07
N SER A 13 59.02 8.71 33.85
CA SER A 13 57.84 8.91 32.98
C SER A 13 56.75 7.90 33.37
N ASP A 14 55.75 8.34 34.11
CA ASP A 14 54.52 7.57 34.30
C ASP A 14 53.69 7.62 33.02
N LEU A 15 53.68 6.50 32.30
CA LEU A 15 52.85 6.30 31.11
C LEU A 15 51.42 6.01 31.58
N LEU A 16 50.55 7.04 31.57
CA LEU A 16 49.13 6.89 31.83
C LEU A 16 48.48 6.24 30.58
N CYS A 17 48.19 4.95 30.65
CA CYS A 17 47.40 4.24 29.62
C CYS A 17 45.95 4.66 29.76
N LEU A 18 45.51 5.65 28.96
CA LEU A 18 44.07 5.97 28.77
C LEU A 18 43.43 4.87 27.95
N ILE A 19 42.74 3.97 28.63
CA ILE A 19 41.84 3.00 28.00
C ILE A 19 40.61 3.80 27.53
N PHE A 20 40.54 4.10 26.23
CA PHE A 20 39.31 4.54 25.60
C PHE A 20 38.35 3.33 25.53
N LEU A 21 37.46 3.23 26.50
CA LEU A 21 36.23 2.43 26.35
C LEU A 21 35.39 3.09 25.26
N SER A 22 35.51 2.61 24.03
CA SER A 22 34.52 2.89 22.99
C SER A 22 33.20 2.25 23.42
N VAL A 23 32.35 3.05 24.06
CA VAL A 23 30.94 2.72 24.16
C VAL A 23 30.40 2.75 22.73
N SER A 24 30.35 1.59 22.09
CA SER A 24 29.56 1.41 20.88
C SER A 24 28.10 1.63 21.30
N GLY A 25 27.64 2.87 21.22
CA GLY A 25 26.24 3.16 21.27
C GLY A 25 25.59 2.35 20.14
N THR A 26 24.83 1.33 20.46
CA THR A 26 23.90 0.73 19.52
C THR A 26 22.98 1.86 19.09
N GLN A 27 23.21 2.37 17.88
CA GLN A 27 22.30 3.30 17.22
C GLN A 27 20.97 2.54 17.15
N ALA A 28 19.94 3.05 17.81
CA ALA A 28 18.62 2.46 17.71
C ALA A 28 18.32 2.27 16.22
N ALA A 29 17.98 1.06 15.81
CA ALA A 29 17.69 0.78 14.42
C ALA A 29 16.54 1.71 13.98
N ASP A 30 16.74 2.45 12.89
CA ASP A 30 15.71 3.31 12.34
C ASP A 30 14.50 2.44 12.01
N LEU A 31 13.35 2.71 12.67
CA LEU A 31 12.11 2.00 12.41
C LEU A 31 11.68 2.14 10.95
N PRO A 32 10.87 1.22 10.43
CA PRO A 32 10.23 1.42 9.15
C PRO A 32 9.57 2.80 9.08
N HIS A 33 9.86 3.56 8.04
CA HIS A 33 9.34 4.93 7.88
C HIS A 33 9.28 5.34 6.42
N PHE A 34 8.55 6.42 6.14
CA PHE A 34 8.47 6.97 4.80
C PHE A 34 9.49 8.08 4.57
N ARG A 35 10.06 8.06 3.38
CA ARG A 35 10.91 9.14 2.88
C ARG A 35 10.29 9.72 1.61
N ALA A 36 9.99 11.02 1.63
CA ALA A 36 9.61 11.75 0.44
C ALA A 36 10.82 11.87 -0.50
N GLY A 37 10.66 11.44 -1.74
CA GLY A 37 11.65 11.58 -2.80
C GLY A 37 11.23 12.62 -3.83
N ASN A 38 12.05 12.82 -4.87
CA ASN A 38 11.78 13.80 -5.94
C ASN A 38 10.60 13.39 -6.83
N GLY A 39 10.21 12.14 -6.85
CA GLY A 39 9.15 11.64 -7.72
C GLY A 39 8.25 10.57 -7.11
N ALA A 40 8.59 10.05 -5.94
CA ALA A 40 7.83 9.03 -5.23
C ALA A 40 8.05 9.12 -3.72
N VAL A 41 7.10 8.65 -2.93
CA VAL A 41 7.33 8.33 -1.51
C VAL A 41 7.86 6.91 -1.44
N GLN A 42 8.88 6.67 -0.63
CA GLN A 42 9.51 5.36 -0.45
C GLN A 42 9.34 4.88 0.98
N LEU A 43 8.98 3.62 1.16
CA LEU A 43 9.11 2.93 2.45
C LEU A 43 10.58 2.55 2.66
N LEU A 44 11.14 2.91 3.81
CA LEU A 44 12.48 2.48 4.22
C LEU A 44 12.37 1.42 5.31
N VAL A 45 13.08 0.32 5.12
CA VAL A 45 13.24 -0.77 6.09
C VAL A 45 14.74 -0.97 6.31
N HIS A 46 15.20 -0.94 7.55
CA HIS A 46 16.63 -0.92 7.88
C HIS A 46 17.41 0.16 7.09
N GLY A 47 16.80 1.32 6.89
CA GLY A 47 17.37 2.47 6.17
C GLY A 47 17.46 2.31 4.65
N LYS A 48 16.93 1.25 4.05
CA LYS A 48 16.95 0.98 2.60
C LYS A 48 15.55 1.05 2.01
N PRO A 49 15.40 1.55 0.77
CA PRO A 49 14.14 1.47 0.06
C PRO A 49 13.64 0.03 -0.02
N PHE A 50 12.39 -0.17 0.31
CA PHE A 50 11.73 -1.48 0.32
C PHE A 50 10.44 -1.41 -0.49
N LEU A 51 10.29 -2.36 -1.42
CA LEU A 51 9.11 -2.48 -2.27
C LEU A 51 8.33 -3.71 -1.85
N ILE A 52 7.11 -3.51 -1.38
CA ILE A 52 6.24 -4.60 -0.93
C ILE A 52 5.69 -5.38 -2.14
N ARG A 53 6.05 -6.64 -2.25
CA ARG A 53 5.38 -7.65 -3.07
C ARG A 53 4.53 -8.48 -2.11
N GLY A 54 3.28 -8.03 -1.93
CA GLY A 54 2.46 -8.51 -0.83
C GLY A 54 1.26 -9.34 -1.27
N GLY A 55 0.54 -9.80 -0.28
CA GLY A 55 -0.77 -10.40 -0.42
C GLY A 55 -1.49 -10.36 0.91
N GLU A 56 -2.78 -10.06 0.88
CA GLU A 56 -3.62 -10.13 2.05
C GLU A 56 -4.19 -11.54 2.21
N LEU A 57 -4.14 -12.06 3.41
CA LEU A 57 -4.75 -13.35 3.74
C LEU A 57 -6.28 -13.23 3.81
N GLY A 58 -6.96 -14.34 3.57
CA GLY A 58 -8.38 -14.45 3.87
C GLY A 58 -8.66 -14.14 5.34
N ASN A 59 -9.80 -13.52 5.64
CA ASN A 59 -10.14 -13.01 6.98
C ASN A 59 -10.02 -14.06 8.11
N SER A 60 -10.28 -15.33 7.81
CA SER A 60 -10.20 -16.44 8.78
C SER A 60 -8.86 -17.18 8.76
N SER A 61 -7.94 -16.79 7.89
CA SER A 61 -6.70 -17.56 7.64
C SER A 61 -5.62 -17.35 8.70
N ALA A 62 -5.80 -16.36 9.58
CA ALA A 62 -4.90 -16.11 10.71
C ALA A 62 -5.57 -16.34 12.09
N GLY A 63 -6.70 -17.03 12.11
CA GLY A 63 -7.44 -17.31 13.33
C GLY A 63 -6.77 -18.30 14.29
N MET A 64 -5.77 -19.07 13.81
CA MET A 64 -5.05 -20.06 14.59
C MET A 64 -3.56 -20.00 14.32
N ALA A 65 -2.73 -20.16 15.34
CA ALA A 65 -1.28 -20.14 15.23
C ALA A 65 -0.75 -21.13 14.18
N MET A 66 -1.21 -22.39 14.21
CA MET A 66 -0.74 -23.46 13.31
C MET A 66 -0.98 -23.19 11.80
N GLN A 67 -1.86 -22.26 11.45
CA GLN A 67 -2.06 -21.88 10.03
C GLN A 67 -0.80 -21.21 9.46
N ALA A 68 -0.01 -20.51 10.27
CA ALA A 68 1.25 -19.89 9.85
C ALA A 68 2.24 -20.90 9.28
N ASP A 69 2.31 -22.11 9.86
CA ASP A 69 3.29 -23.15 9.51
C ASP A 69 3.16 -23.65 8.05
N THR A 70 1.99 -23.52 7.47
CA THR A 70 1.73 -23.92 6.08
C THR A 70 1.58 -22.72 5.14
N THR A 71 0.95 -21.65 5.61
CA THR A 71 0.65 -20.48 4.80
C THR A 71 1.91 -19.69 4.44
N LEU A 72 2.72 -19.30 5.44
CA LEU A 72 3.88 -18.44 5.17
C LEU A 72 4.94 -19.08 4.26
N PRO A 73 5.28 -20.39 4.41
CA PRO A 73 6.14 -21.05 3.43
C PRO A 73 5.58 -21.09 2.01
N ALA A 74 4.26 -21.20 1.84
CA ALA A 74 3.62 -21.13 0.53
C ALA A 74 3.73 -19.71 -0.06
N MET A 75 3.51 -18.65 0.75
CA MET A 75 3.64 -17.26 0.31
C MET A 75 5.08 -16.92 -0.11
N ALA A 76 6.08 -17.40 0.61
CA ALA A 76 7.48 -17.23 0.22
C ALA A 76 7.77 -17.84 -1.16
N ARG A 77 7.20 -19.03 -1.46
CA ARG A 77 7.35 -19.69 -2.77
C ARG A 77 6.60 -18.98 -3.90
N LEU A 78 5.61 -18.15 -3.59
CA LEU A 78 4.93 -17.26 -4.56
C LEU A 78 5.70 -15.95 -4.81
N HIS A 79 6.93 -15.83 -4.32
CA HIS A 79 7.80 -14.64 -4.41
C HIS A 79 7.28 -13.40 -3.66
N LEU A 80 6.39 -13.59 -2.67
CA LEU A 80 6.07 -12.53 -1.75
C LEU A 80 7.29 -12.21 -0.87
N ASN A 81 7.40 -10.97 -0.43
CA ASN A 81 8.30 -10.55 0.64
C ASN A 81 7.54 -10.01 1.85
N THR A 82 6.23 -9.84 1.74
CA THR A 82 5.37 -9.28 2.78
C THR A 82 4.01 -9.95 2.74
N VAL A 83 3.43 -10.24 3.90
CA VAL A 83 2.08 -10.80 4.04
C VAL A 83 1.25 -9.87 4.94
N LEU A 84 0.03 -9.56 4.53
CA LEU A 84 -0.92 -8.81 5.32
C LEU A 84 -1.73 -9.80 6.16
N VAL A 85 -1.63 -9.67 7.50
CA VAL A 85 -2.15 -10.66 8.44
C VAL A 85 -3.20 -10.04 9.35
N PRO A 86 -4.45 -10.55 9.35
CA PRO A 86 -5.50 -10.14 10.27
C PRO A 86 -5.11 -10.36 11.74
N VAL A 87 -5.37 -9.37 12.59
CA VAL A 87 -5.25 -9.43 14.06
C VAL A 87 -6.58 -8.96 14.64
N ALA A 88 -7.38 -9.90 15.11
CA ALA A 88 -8.72 -9.63 15.62
C ALA A 88 -8.69 -9.21 17.10
N TRP A 89 -9.45 -8.17 17.45
CA TRP A 89 -9.57 -7.70 18.83
C TRP A 89 -10.05 -8.81 19.78
N GLU A 90 -11.04 -9.61 19.36
CA GLU A 90 -11.57 -10.73 20.16
C GLU A 90 -10.51 -11.81 20.47
N GLN A 91 -9.47 -11.94 19.65
CA GLN A 91 -8.36 -12.86 19.89
C GLN A 91 -7.32 -12.25 20.82
N VAL A 92 -7.05 -10.95 20.66
CA VAL A 92 -6.07 -10.21 21.48
C VAL A 92 -6.60 -9.96 22.90
N GLU A 93 -7.89 -9.70 23.07
CA GLU A 93 -8.53 -9.47 24.37
C GLU A 93 -9.82 -10.29 24.50
N PRO A 94 -9.73 -11.65 24.58
CA PRO A 94 -10.89 -12.54 24.62
C PRO A 94 -11.79 -12.32 25.86
N LYS A 95 -11.23 -11.80 26.93
CA LYS A 95 -11.93 -11.34 28.13
C LYS A 95 -11.40 -9.96 28.49
N GLU A 96 -12.27 -9.09 28.97
CA GLU A 96 -11.88 -7.73 29.33
C GLU A 96 -10.67 -7.70 30.26
N GLY A 97 -9.60 -7.03 29.83
CA GLY A 97 -8.35 -6.91 30.57
C GLY A 97 -7.43 -8.15 30.52
N VAL A 98 -7.81 -9.22 29.82
CA VAL A 98 -6.99 -10.42 29.63
C VAL A 98 -6.47 -10.46 28.20
N LEU A 99 -5.18 -10.21 28.05
CA LEU A 99 -4.51 -10.15 26.74
C LEU A 99 -3.88 -11.49 26.37
N ASP A 100 -3.99 -11.87 25.10
CA ASP A 100 -3.35 -13.05 24.51
C ASP A 100 -2.73 -12.70 23.15
N PHE A 101 -1.41 -12.78 23.06
CA PHE A 101 -0.65 -12.54 21.85
C PHE A 101 -0.05 -13.82 21.24
N SER A 102 -0.40 -14.98 21.78
CA SER A 102 0.23 -16.26 21.41
C SER A 102 0.09 -16.60 19.91
N ILE A 103 -1.07 -16.29 19.31
CA ILE A 103 -1.30 -16.47 17.86
C ILE A 103 -0.37 -15.53 17.08
N LEU A 104 -0.36 -14.24 17.40
CA LEU A 104 0.46 -13.24 16.74
C LEU A 104 1.95 -13.55 16.83
N ASP A 105 2.42 -13.94 18.02
CA ASP A 105 3.82 -14.30 18.24
C ASP A 105 4.27 -15.43 17.34
N HIS A 106 3.44 -16.44 17.16
CA HIS A 106 3.74 -17.56 16.28
C HIS A 106 3.80 -17.12 14.81
N TRP A 107 2.86 -16.28 14.35
CA TRP A 107 2.90 -15.71 12.99
C TRP A 107 4.18 -14.90 12.74
N ILE A 108 4.61 -14.07 13.70
CA ILE A 108 5.86 -13.31 13.60
C ILE A 108 7.07 -14.25 13.53
N ASP A 109 7.12 -15.29 14.36
CA ASP A 109 8.25 -16.21 14.41
C ASP A 109 8.38 -17.03 13.12
N ILE A 110 7.27 -17.51 12.54
CA ILE A 110 7.29 -18.21 11.25
C ILE A 110 7.64 -17.24 10.11
N ALA A 111 7.14 -16.01 10.12
CA ALA A 111 7.49 -15.01 9.10
C ALA A 111 9.01 -14.76 9.07
N ARG A 112 9.65 -14.64 10.22
CA ARG A 112 11.13 -14.53 10.34
C ARG A 112 11.84 -15.72 9.74
N GLN A 113 11.39 -16.95 10.04
CA GLN A 113 11.97 -18.17 9.50
C GLN A 113 11.86 -18.23 7.96
N GLN A 114 10.80 -17.66 7.39
CA GLN A 114 10.58 -17.61 5.96
C GLN A 114 11.13 -16.34 5.29
N HIS A 115 11.83 -15.47 6.03
CA HIS A 115 12.34 -14.17 5.55
C HIS A 115 11.24 -13.27 4.96
N LEU A 116 10.04 -13.34 5.53
CA LEU A 116 8.90 -12.52 5.18
C LEU A 116 8.73 -11.40 6.20
N HIS A 117 8.27 -10.25 5.72
CA HIS A 117 7.74 -9.19 6.56
C HIS A 117 6.23 -9.30 6.68
N LEU A 118 5.68 -8.63 7.69
CA LEU A 118 4.24 -8.57 7.95
C LEU A 118 3.75 -7.13 7.92
N VAL A 119 2.52 -6.95 7.46
CA VAL A 119 1.67 -5.80 7.76
C VAL A 119 0.51 -6.32 8.57
N LEU A 120 0.28 -5.77 9.74
CA LEU A 120 -0.81 -6.24 10.60
C LEU A 120 -2.08 -5.45 10.31
N LEU A 121 -3.20 -6.15 10.26
CA LEU A 121 -4.52 -5.58 10.02
C LEU A 121 -5.29 -5.64 11.34
N TRP A 122 -5.40 -4.51 12.04
CA TRP A 122 -6.17 -4.44 13.28
C TRP A 122 -7.67 -4.46 12.97
N PHE A 123 -8.31 -5.61 13.17
CA PHE A 123 -9.76 -5.75 13.14
C PHE A 123 -10.30 -5.45 14.54
N GLY A 124 -10.46 -4.15 14.83
CA GLY A 124 -10.89 -3.60 16.10
C GLY A 124 -12.41 -3.45 16.20
N ALA A 125 -12.85 -2.20 16.24
CA ALA A 125 -14.27 -1.89 16.28
C ALA A 125 -15.01 -2.21 14.98
N TRP A 126 -14.31 -2.19 13.82
CA TRP A 126 -14.93 -2.43 12.51
C TRP A 126 -14.08 -3.29 11.57
N LYS A 127 -14.76 -4.19 10.84
CA LYS A 127 -14.30 -4.88 9.64
C LYS A 127 -15.45 -4.88 8.63
N ASN A 128 -15.20 -4.38 7.40
CA ASN A 128 -16.24 -4.20 6.36
C ASN A 128 -17.46 -3.45 6.93
N ALA A 129 -17.25 -2.37 7.67
CA ALA A 129 -18.23 -1.60 8.42
C ALA A 129 -18.88 -2.30 9.61
N PHE A 130 -18.87 -3.63 9.71
CA PHE A 130 -19.48 -4.39 10.81
C PHE A 130 -18.53 -4.58 12.00
N SER A 131 -19.11 -4.87 13.18
CA SER A 131 -18.34 -5.03 14.42
C SER A 131 -18.21 -6.50 14.83
N GLU A 132 -17.94 -7.36 13.84
CA GLU A 132 -17.89 -8.82 14.02
C GLU A 132 -16.70 -9.24 14.87
N TYR A 133 -15.53 -8.61 14.71
CA TYR A 133 -14.29 -8.97 15.39
C TYR A 133 -14.08 -8.31 16.75
N ALA A 134 -15.05 -7.50 17.20
CA ALA A 134 -15.07 -7.02 18.57
C ALA A 134 -15.32 -8.20 19.56
N PRO A 135 -14.71 -8.20 20.74
CA PRO A 135 -14.89 -9.29 21.70
C PRO A 135 -16.34 -9.49 22.18
N ASP A 136 -16.68 -10.70 22.60
CA ASP A 136 -18.04 -11.03 23.08
C ASP A 136 -18.51 -10.14 24.22
N TRP A 137 -17.62 -9.76 25.13
CA TRP A 137 -17.93 -8.84 26.23
C TRP A 137 -18.28 -7.42 25.76
N VAL A 138 -17.80 -7.00 24.57
CA VAL A 138 -18.20 -5.76 23.89
C VAL A 138 -19.54 -5.96 23.18
N LYS A 139 -19.68 -7.07 22.43
CA LYS A 139 -20.86 -7.38 21.64
C LYS A 139 -22.11 -7.54 22.51
N ALA A 140 -21.97 -8.12 23.69
CA ALA A 140 -23.09 -8.45 24.58
C ALA A 140 -23.59 -7.25 25.42
N ASP A 141 -22.79 -6.22 25.67
CA ASP A 141 -23.17 -5.07 26.49
C ASP A 141 -23.49 -3.82 25.66
N MET A 142 -24.65 -3.82 25.01
CA MET A 142 -25.08 -2.68 24.17
C MET A 142 -25.32 -1.38 24.96
N LYS A 143 -25.47 -1.44 26.27
CA LYS A 143 -25.62 -0.25 27.12
C LYS A 143 -24.30 0.49 27.27
N ARG A 144 -23.24 -0.27 27.47
CA ARG A 144 -21.87 0.23 27.62
C ARG A 144 -21.24 0.52 26.25
N PHE A 145 -21.53 -0.33 25.26
CA PHE A 145 -20.99 -0.25 23.91
C PHE A 145 -22.14 -0.04 22.90
N PRO A 146 -22.60 1.22 22.76
CA PRO A 146 -23.79 1.52 21.97
C PRO A 146 -23.58 1.21 20.49
N ARG A 147 -24.66 0.76 19.85
CA ARG A 147 -24.72 0.52 18.40
C ARG A 147 -25.14 1.80 17.67
N ALA A 148 -24.67 1.93 16.45
CA ALA A 148 -25.25 2.86 15.50
C ALA A 148 -26.72 2.48 15.26
N GLN A 149 -27.58 3.47 15.02
CA GLN A 149 -29.01 3.26 14.83
C GLN A 149 -29.45 3.65 13.42
N SER A 150 -30.39 2.86 12.90
CA SER A 150 -31.08 3.16 11.64
C SER A 150 -31.97 4.41 11.76
N ALA A 151 -32.52 4.86 10.63
CA ALA A 151 -33.47 5.96 10.58
C ALA A 151 -34.77 5.70 11.40
N HIS A 152 -35.05 4.46 11.74
CA HIS A 152 -36.20 4.06 12.57
C HIS A 152 -35.84 3.84 14.04
N GLY A 153 -34.62 4.25 14.46
CA GLY A 153 -34.14 4.09 15.83
C GLY A 153 -33.80 2.66 16.23
N MET A 154 -33.74 1.74 15.26
CA MET A 154 -33.35 0.35 15.54
C MET A 154 -31.81 0.24 15.58
N PRO A 155 -31.24 -0.40 16.61
CA PRO A 155 -29.82 -0.64 16.67
C PRO A 155 -29.40 -1.56 15.52
N THR A 156 -28.20 -1.29 14.96
CA THR A 156 -27.55 -2.09 13.93
C THR A 156 -26.49 -3.01 14.54
N GLU A 157 -25.79 -3.77 13.72
CA GLU A 157 -24.63 -4.57 14.15
C GLU A 157 -23.34 -3.75 14.21
N ILE A 158 -23.42 -2.46 13.92
CA ILE A 158 -22.28 -1.54 13.85
C ILE A 158 -22.11 -0.83 15.20
N LEU A 159 -20.93 -0.88 15.80
CA LEU A 159 -20.58 -0.06 16.97
C LEU A 159 -20.63 1.44 16.58
N SER A 160 -21.31 2.24 17.42
CA SER A 160 -21.40 3.67 17.15
C SER A 160 -20.07 4.37 17.41
N THR A 161 -19.67 5.24 16.48
CA THR A 161 -18.50 6.14 16.66
C THR A 161 -18.66 7.10 17.85
N PHE A 162 -19.86 7.21 18.43
CA PHE A 162 -20.17 8.00 19.62
C PHE A 162 -20.00 7.21 20.93
N GLY A 163 -19.71 5.91 20.85
CA GLY A 163 -19.45 5.06 22.01
C GLY A 163 -18.12 5.38 22.70
N THR A 164 -18.12 6.20 23.74
CA THR A 164 -16.90 6.58 24.46
C THR A 164 -16.18 5.37 25.07
N GLU A 165 -16.93 4.41 25.58
CA GLU A 165 -16.36 3.17 26.13
C GLU A 165 -15.80 2.26 25.03
N THR A 166 -16.44 2.25 23.84
CA THR A 166 -15.91 1.53 22.67
C THR A 166 -14.54 2.10 22.30
N LEU A 167 -14.45 3.41 22.11
CA LEU A 167 -13.18 4.08 21.79
C LEU A 167 -12.11 3.82 22.84
N ARG A 168 -12.47 3.88 24.14
CA ARG A 168 -11.52 3.64 25.24
C ARG A 168 -11.02 2.21 25.26
N ALA A 169 -11.91 1.24 25.07
CA ALA A 169 -11.57 -0.18 25.11
C ALA A 169 -10.71 -0.59 23.90
N ASP A 170 -11.09 -0.20 22.70
CA ASP A 170 -10.35 -0.45 21.47
C ASP A 170 -8.95 0.20 21.53
N SER A 171 -8.88 1.51 21.84
CA SER A 171 -7.59 2.19 22.01
C SER A 171 -6.69 1.55 23.06
N ARG A 172 -7.24 0.99 24.11
CA ARG A 172 -6.48 0.26 25.16
C ARG A 172 -5.93 -1.05 24.61
N ALA A 173 -6.76 -1.84 23.92
CA ALA A 173 -6.35 -3.11 23.33
C ALA A 173 -5.27 -2.88 22.26
N PHE A 174 -5.49 -1.93 21.35
CA PHE A 174 -4.52 -1.57 20.30
C PHE A 174 -3.21 -1.04 20.90
N ARG A 175 -3.26 -0.19 21.92
CA ARG A 175 -2.06 0.25 22.65
C ARG A 175 -1.28 -0.92 23.21
N SER A 176 -1.97 -1.91 23.79
CA SER A 176 -1.32 -3.10 24.37
C SER A 176 -0.67 -3.96 23.29
N LEU A 177 -1.32 -4.10 22.12
CA LEU A 177 -0.74 -4.74 20.94
C LEU A 177 0.56 -4.04 20.52
N MET A 178 0.54 -2.72 20.40
CA MET A 178 1.72 -1.97 19.96
C MET A 178 2.87 -1.99 20.98
N ALA A 179 2.56 -2.00 22.27
CA ALA A 179 3.55 -2.20 23.32
C ALA A 179 4.20 -3.58 23.23
N HIS A 180 3.39 -4.63 23.02
CA HIS A 180 3.87 -5.99 22.81
C HIS A 180 4.76 -6.12 21.55
N LEU A 181 4.35 -5.51 20.45
CA LEU A 181 5.14 -5.49 19.21
C LEU A 181 6.49 -4.81 19.40
N ARG A 182 6.55 -3.71 20.15
CA ARG A 182 7.82 -3.06 20.48
C ARG A 182 8.77 -4.05 21.19
N GLU A 183 8.29 -4.78 22.15
CA GLU A 183 9.10 -5.75 22.90
C GLU A 183 9.52 -6.95 22.04
N LYS A 184 8.61 -7.44 21.20
CA LYS A 184 8.81 -8.64 20.38
C LYS A 184 9.63 -8.40 19.12
N ASP A 185 9.49 -7.23 18.46
CA ASP A 185 9.89 -7.05 17.06
C ASP A 185 10.75 -5.82 16.75
N GLN A 186 10.98 -4.90 17.68
CA GLN A 186 11.67 -3.63 17.40
C GLN A 186 13.04 -3.81 16.73
N GLU A 187 13.79 -4.84 17.09
CA GLU A 187 15.13 -5.08 16.54
C GLU A 187 15.07 -5.75 15.16
N GLN A 188 14.11 -6.65 14.94
CA GLN A 188 14.01 -7.45 13.71
C GLN A 188 13.20 -6.76 12.61
N GLN A 189 12.29 -5.84 12.98
CA GLN A 189 11.42 -5.14 12.03
C GLN A 189 10.68 -6.10 11.08
N THR A 190 10.19 -7.22 11.64
CA THR A 190 9.38 -8.17 10.88
C THR A 190 8.05 -7.52 10.49
N VAL A 191 7.47 -6.73 11.40
CA VAL A 191 6.26 -5.94 11.18
C VAL A 191 6.64 -4.56 10.65
N LEU A 192 6.18 -4.22 9.44
CA LEU A 192 6.53 -2.98 8.76
C LEU A 192 5.57 -1.84 9.04
N MET A 193 4.28 -2.14 9.08
CA MET A 193 3.18 -1.19 9.18
C MET A 193 1.98 -1.83 9.85
N VAL A 194 1.05 -1.01 10.31
CA VAL A 194 -0.23 -1.47 10.87
C VAL A 194 -1.38 -0.74 10.21
N GLN A 195 -2.38 -1.48 9.73
CA GLN A 195 -3.66 -0.96 9.36
C GLN A 195 -4.51 -0.79 10.61
N VAL A 196 -5.11 0.39 10.78
CA VAL A 196 -5.97 0.69 11.93
C VAL A 196 -7.41 0.59 11.49
N GLU A 197 -8.15 -0.36 12.02
CA GLU A 197 -9.46 -0.79 11.55
C GLU A 197 -9.43 -1.33 10.11
N ASN A 198 -10.57 -1.81 9.61
CA ASN A 198 -10.67 -2.24 8.22
C ASN A 198 -11.98 -1.77 7.61
N GLU A 199 -11.87 -1.09 6.45
CA GLU A 199 -13.01 -0.65 5.64
C GLU A 199 -14.16 -0.06 6.47
N MET A 200 -13.78 0.80 7.43
CA MET A 200 -14.74 1.43 8.32
C MET A 200 -15.67 2.37 7.57
N GLY A 201 -16.88 2.47 8.05
CA GLY A 201 -17.91 3.35 7.50
C GLY A 201 -19.29 2.95 8.00
N TYR A 202 -20.31 3.70 7.67
CA TYR A 202 -21.68 3.41 8.04
C TYR A 202 -22.44 2.78 6.86
N LEU A 203 -22.98 1.59 7.08
CA LEU A 203 -23.89 0.92 6.16
C LEU A 203 -25.34 1.21 6.57
N GLY A 204 -26.09 1.82 5.65
CA GLY A 204 -27.47 2.22 5.87
C GLY A 204 -27.74 3.67 5.47
N PRO A 205 -29.02 4.05 5.28
CA PRO A 205 -29.39 5.34 4.72
C PRO A 205 -28.90 6.51 5.59
N GLY A 206 -28.00 7.29 5.04
CA GLY A 206 -27.59 8.58 5.55
C GLY A 206 -26.48 8.57 6.61
N ARG A 207 -26.75 8.20 7.86
CA ARG A 207 -25.80 8.26 8.97
C ARG A 207 -26.31 7.50 10.20
N ASP A 208 -25.50 7.32 11.22
CA ASP A 208 -25.92 6.93 12.58
C ASP A 208 -27.01 7.89 13.10
N ARG A 209 -28.13 7.32 13.57
CA ARG A 209 -29.29 8.00 14.15
C ARG A 209 -29.43 7.77 15.66
N SER A 210 -28.39 7.30 16.32
CA SER A 210 -28.40 7.26 17.78
C SER A 210 -28.67 8.66 18.37
N PRO A 211 -29.22 8.75 19.58
CA PRO A 211 -29.51 10.05 20.20
C PRO A 211 -28.27 10.95 20.30
N GLU A 212 -27.10 10.38 20.54
CA GLU A 212 -25.81 11.07 20.59
C GLU A 212 -25.45 11.62 19.19
N ALA A 213 -25.57 10.81 18.16
CA ALA A 213 -25.30 11.20 16.78
C ALA A 213 -26.27 12.28 16.31
N ASP A 214 -27.57 12.17 16.66
CA ASP A 214 -28.57 13.18 16.30
C ASP A 214 -28.29 14.53 16.98
N ARG A 215 -27.91 14.54 18.27
CA ARG A 215 -27.49 15.77 18.97
C ARG A 215 -26.25 16.40 18.30
N GLY A 216 -25.25 15.60 17.98
CA GLY A 216 -24.04 16.06 17.31
C GLY A 216 -24.32 16.64 15.91
N PHE A 217 -25.20 15.99 15.16
CA PHE A 217 -25.58 16.44 13.82
C PHE A 217 -26.46 17.71 13.82
N ALA A 218 -27.29 17.91 14.85
CA ALA A 218 -28.08 19.12 15.02
C ALA A 218 -27.24 20.31 15.50
N GLY A 219 -26.08 20.04 16.06
CA GLY A 219 -25.14 21.06 16.55
C GLY A 219 -24.32 21.72 15.43
N PRO A 220 -23.50 22.72 15.81
CA PRO A 220 -22.60 23.39 14.86
C PRO A 220 -21.49 22.43 14.38
N VAL A 221 -21.02 22.65 13.15
CA VAL A 221 -19.78 21.99 12.67
C VAL A 221 -18.60 22.48 13.52
N PRO A 222 -17.71 21.57 13.99
CA PRO A 222 -16.57 21.97 14.80
C PRO A 222 -15.69 23.00 14.08
N GLN A 223 -15.30 24.04 14.80
CA GLN A 223 -14.47 25.12 14.22
C GLN A 223 -13.12 24.60 13.71
N GLU A 224 -12.56 23.58 14.36
CA GLU A 224 -11.33 22.94 13.94
C GLU A 224 -11.47 22.33 12.54
N LEU A 225 -12.55 21.58 12.28
CA LEU A 225 -12.85 21.04 10.96
C LEU A 225 -13.05 22.15 9.93
N MET A 226 -13.88 23.16 10.27
CA MET A 226 -14.14 24.31 9.38
C MET A 226 -12.84 25.03 9.00
N GLY A 227 -12.00 25.35 9.98
CA GLY A 227 -10.72 26.01 9.77
C GLY A 227 -9.75 25.18 8.94
N ALA A 228 -9.68 23.88 9.19
CA ALA A 228 -8.80 22.97 8.45
C ALA A 228 -9.22 22.83 6.97
N LEU A 229 -10.51 22.68 6.68
CA LEU A 229 -11.03 22.61 5.31
C LEU A 229 -10.88 23.94 4.56
N ALA A 230 -11.14 25.06 5.24
CA ALA A 230 -10.94 26.39 4.64
C ALA A 230 -9.47 26.67 4.29
N ALA A 231 -8.54 26.29 5.16
CA ALA A 231 -7.10 26.42 4.93
C ALA A 231 -6.59 25.55 3.78
N ARG A 232 -7.25 24.43 3.50
CA ARG A 232 -6.87 23.44 2.46
C ARG A 232 -7.85 23.40 1.29
N ARG A 233 -8.52 24.52 1.01
CA ARG A 233 -9.59 24.57 -0.01
C ARG A 233 -9.16 24.03 -1.39
N THR A 234 -7.92 24.18 -1.77
CA THR A 234 -7.36 23.68 -3.04
C THR A 234 -7.05 22.18 -3.03
N GLU A 235 -7.05 21.56 -1.85
CA GLU A 235 -6.81 20.10 -1.67
C GLU A 235 -8.13 19.32 -1.54
N LEU A 236 -9.27 20.01 -1.47
CA LEU A 236 -10.57 19.34 -1.39
C LEU A 236 -10.85 18.59 -2.70
N SER A 237 -11.44 17.39 -2.57
CA SER A 237 -11.98 16.71 -3.75
C SER A 237 -13.05 17.58 -4.43
N PRO A 238 -13.27 17.43 -5.74
CA PRO A 238 -14.34 18.16 -6.43
C PRO A 238 -15.70 17.97 -5.77
N GLU A 239 -15.98 16.75 -5.29
CA GLU A 239 -17.24 16.40 -4.63
C GLU A 239 -17.40 17.15 -3.30
N LEU A 240 -16.37 17.15 -2.44
CA LEU A 240 -16.43 17.86 -1.18
C LEU A 240 -16.45 19.38 -1.41
N ALA A 241 -15.66 19.89 -2.34
CA ALA A 241 -15.60 21.31 -2.67
C ALA A 241 -16.94 21.86 -3.18
N ALA A 242 -17.70 21.05 -3.93
CA ALA A 242 -19.02 21.42 -4.45
C ALA A 242 -20.07 21.63 -3.35
N HIS A 243 -19.89 20.98 -2.20
CA HIS A 243 -20.84 21.03 -1.08
C HIS A 243 -20.36 21.94 0.07
N PHE A 244 -19.08 22.34 0.12
CA PHE A 244 -18.52 23.08 1.25
C PHE A 244 -18.84 24.58 1.22
N ASP A 245 -19.77 25.02 2.07
CA ASP A 245 -20.04 26.44 2.33
C ASP A 245 -19.39 26.88 3.66
N PRO A 246 -18.31 27.67 3.62
CA PRO A 246 -17.63 28.16 4.82
C PRO A 246 -18.45 29.19 5.65
N GLN A 247 -19.58 29.66 5.15
CA GLN A 247 -20.47 30.59 5.85
C GLN A 247 -21.56 29.89 6.66
N GLY A 248 -21.81 28.62 6.37
CA GLY A 248 -22.76 27.78 7.11
C GLY A 248 -22.29 27.53 8.56
N ARG A 249 -23.22 27.19 9.43
CA ARG A 249 -22.96 26.97 10.87
C ARG A 249 -23.20 25.51 11.27
N VAL A 250 -24.29 24.91 10.76
CA VAL A 250 -24.67 23.52 11.06
C VAL A 250 -24.39 22.64 9.85
N TRP A 251 -24.29 21.34 10.06
CA TRP A 251 -23.86 20.36 9.05
C TRP A 251 -24.58 20.49 7.70
N ARG A 252 -25.92 20.71 7.72
CA ARG A 252 -26.70 20.86 6.49
C ARG A 252 -26.47 22.17 5.75
N GLU A 253 -26.20 23.25 6.49
CA GLU A 253 -25.87 24.54 5.88
C GLU A 253 -24.46 24.48 5.24
N VAL A 254 -23.51 23.81 5.90
CA VAL A 254 -22.13 23.73 5.43
C VAL A 254 -21.96 22.73 4.28
N PHE A 255 -22.64 21.57 4.32
CA PHE A 255 -22.38 20.45 3.40
C PHE A 255 -23.61 19.98 2.59
N GLY A 256 -24.73 20.65 2.70
CA GLY A 256 -25.94 20.32 1.92
C GLY A 256 -26.33 18.85 2.03
N ASP A 257 -26.53 18.20 0.89
CA ASP A 257 -26.93 16.80 0.80
C ASP A 257 -25.83 15.82 1.25
N ALA A 258 -24.55 16.21 1.17
CA ALA A 258 -23.43 15.42 1.65
C ALA A 258 -23.25 15.45 3.18
N ALA A 259 -24.01 16.29 3.90
CA ALA A 259 -23.84 16.54 5.33
C ALA A 259 -23.82 15.26 6.18
N GLY A 260 -24.67 14.27 5.86
CA GLY A 260 -24.74 13.01 6.61
C GLY A 260 -23.44 12.22 6.51
N GLU A 261 -22.92 12.07 5.32
CA GLU A 261 -21.71 11.28 5.06
C GLU A 261 -20.46 12.02 5.56
N VAL A 262 -20.38 13.35 5.35
CA VAL A 262 -19.30 14.19 5.89
C VAL A 262 -19.24 14.12 7.43
N PHE A 263 -20.41 14.12 8.08
CA PHE A 263 -20.51 13.96 9.53
C PHE A 263 -19.96 12.60 9.98
N MET A 264 -20.26 11.52 9.27
CA MET A 264 -19.71 10.20 9.57
C MET A 264 -18.20 10.17 9.29
N ALA A 265 -17.71 10.74 8.18
CA ALA A 265 -16.28 10.83 7.88
C ALA A 265 -15.49 11.55 8.99
N TRP A 266 -16.04 12.65 9.50
CA TRP A 266 -15.46 13.36 10.64
C TRP A 266 -15.40 12.47 11.89
N ARG A 267 -16.45 11.70 12.19
CA ARG A 267 -16.51 10.85 13.39
C ARG A 267 -15.55 9.66 13.29
N TYR A 268 -15.53 8.96 12.14
CA TYR A 268 -14.58 7.89 11.93
C TYR A 268 -13.13 8.39 11.98
N ALA A 269 -12.83 9.54 11.37
CA ALA A 269 -11.50 10.13 11.41
C ALA A 269 -11.01 10.39 12.85
N ILE A 270 -11.86 10.98 13.72
CA ILE A 270 -11.52 11.21 15.13
C ILE A 270 -11.31 9.89 15.88
N PHE A 271 -12.15 8.88 15.62
CA PHE A 271 -12.06 7.59 16.29
C PHE A 271 -10.74 6.92 15.96
N VAL A 272 -10.43 6.73 14.66
CA VAL A 272 -9.19 6.06 14.25
C VAL A 272 -7.94 6.84 14.63
N ASN A 273 -8.02 8.18 14.64
CA ASN A 273 -6.93 9.00 15.18
C ASN A 273 -6.60 8.65 16.63
N SER A 274 -7.63 8.51 17.46
CA SER A 274 -7.44 8.20 18.88
C SER A 274 -6.85 6.81 19.09
N VAL A 275 -7.28 5.83 18.29
CA VAL A 275 -6.72 4.46 18.32
C VAL A 275 -5.27 4.48 17.85
N ALA A 276 -4.99 5.08 16.69
CA ALA A 276 -3.64 5.18 16.14
C ALA A 276 -2.69 5.93 17.07
N GLU A 277 -3.13 7.05 17.65
CA GLU A 277 -2.33 7.84 18.59
C GLU A 277 -1.97 7.04 19.85
N ALA A 278 -2.92 6.25 20.38
CA ALA A 278 -2.66 5.38 21.51
C ALA A 278 -1.57 4.33 21.19
N GLY A 279 -1.62 3.74 20.00
CA GLY A 279 -0.61 2.79 19.53
C GLY A 279 0.75 3.43 19.25
N LYS A 280 0.79 4.58 18.57
CA LYS A 280 2.05 5.28 18.22
C LYS A 280 2.83 5.75 19.44
N ARG A 281 2.17 6.06 20.54
CA ARG A 281 2.86 6.39 21.80
C ARG A 281 3.70 5.22 22.34
N GLU A 282 3.30 3.99 22.04
CA GLU A 282 4.05 2.79 22.43
C GLU A 282 5.09 2.39 21.38
N TYR A 283 4.69 2.30 20.10
CA TYR A 283 5.55 1.88 19.03
C TYR A 283 5.17 2.59 17.72
N PRO A 284 5.94 3.62 17.28
CA PRO A 284 5.54 4.51 16.21
C PRO A 284 5.82 3.94 14.81
N LEU A 285 5.34 2.74 14.53
CA LEU A 285 5.33 2.21 13.17
C LEU A 285 4.42 3.05 12.26
N PRO A 286 4.63 3.04 10.94
CA PRO A 286 3.69 3.60 9.99
C PRO A 286 2.29 2.99 10.15
N MET A 287 1.25 3.83 10.18
CA MET A 287 -0.13 3.42 10.33
C MET A 287 -0.99 3.98 9.20
N TYR A 288 -1.90 3.16 8.68
CA TYR A 288 -2.81 3.57 7.63
C TYR A 288 -4.23 3.09 7.87
N VAL A 289 -5.14 3.62 7.10
CA VAL A 289 -6.52 3.15 6.99
C VAL A 289 -6.86 2.85 5.54
N ASN A 290 -7.70 1.85 5.32
CA ASN A 290 -8.16 1.43 3.99
C ASN A 290 -9.64 1.73 3.78
N ALA A 291 -10.08 1.69 2.54
CA ALA A 291 -11.48 1.94 2.17
C ALA A 291 -11.97 0.93 1.14
N GLN A 292 -13.09 0.28 1.46
CA GLN A 292 -13.93 -0.38 0.46
C GLN A 292 -14.54 0.68 -0.46
N LEU A 293 -14.09 0.70 -1.70
CA LEU A 293 -14.52 1.70 -2.67
C LEU A 293 -15.93 1.40 -3.18
N PRO A 294 -16.78 2.43 -3.37
CA PRO A 294 -18.08 2.24 -4.02
C PRO A 294 -17.91 1.88 -5.50
N SER A 295 -18.86 1.16 -6.07
CA SER A 295 -19.03 1.20 -7.52
C SER A 295 -19.46 2.61 -7.96
N LEU A 296 -19.26 2.95 -9.23
CA LEU A 296 -19.67 4.26 -9.77
C LEU A 296 -21.21 4.50 -9.74
N MET A 297 -21.98 3.48 -9.39
CA MET A 297 -23.45 3.52 -9.34
C MET A 297 -24.03 3.51 -7.93
N GLU A 298 -23.22 3.20 -6.90
CA GLU A 298 -23.65 3.13 -5.51
C GLU A 298 -23.82 4.50 -4.88
N ARG A 299 -24.77 4.58 -3.95
CA ARG A 299 -25.09 5.79 -3.18
C ARG A 299 -24.62 5.64 -1.74
N PRO A 300 -24.43 6.76 -1.01
CA PRO A 300 -24.12 6.71 0.42
C PRO A 300 -25.10 5.81 1.18
N GLY A 301 -24.54 4.85 1.93
CA GLY A 301 -25.26 3.83 2.68
C GLY A 301 -25.29 2.45 2.00
N GLU A 302 -25.00 2.36 0.69
CA GLU A 302 -24.84 1.11 -0.04
C GLU A 302 -23.37 0.59 0.03
N TYR A 303 -22.47 1.44 0.45
CA TYR A 303 -21.05 1.16 0.77
C TYR A 303 -20.72 1.74 2.16
N PRO A 304 -19.59 1.41 2.79
CA PRO A 304 -19.16 1.96 4.08
C PRO A 304 -18.99 3.49 4.04
N SER A 305 -20.11 4.22 4.19
CA SER A 305 -20.16 5.68 4.02
C SER A 305 -19.44 6.42 5.12
N GLY A 306 -18.71 7.46 4.73
CA GLY A 306 -17.86 8.21 5.65
C GLY A 306 -16.54 7.51 5.98
N GLY A 307 -16.20 6.41 5.34
CA GLY A 307 -14.87 5.83 5.35
C GLY A 307 -13.82 6.74 4.68
N PRO A 308 -12.54 6.34 4.64
CA PRO A 308 -11.44 7.14 4.06
C PRO A 308 -11.46 7.11 2.52
N HIS A 309 -12.66 7.36 1.95
CA HIS A 309 -12.87 7.49 0.52
C HIS A 309 -12.15 8.72 -0.06
N PRO A 310 -11.80 8.72 -1.34
CA PRO A 310 -11.11 9.84 -1.96
C PRO A 310 -11.91 11.15 -1.89
N TYR A 311 -13.24 11.06 -1.68
CA TYR A 311 -14.12 12.21 -1.50
C TYR A 311 -13.81 12.98 -0.20
N TYR A 312 -13.37 12.28 0.86
CA TYR A 312 -13.25 12.81 2.23
C TYR A 312 -11.84 12.77 2.81
N LEU A 313 -10.81 12.46 2.01
CA LEU A 313 -9.42 12.39 2.50
C LEU A 313 -8.95 13.71 3.15
N ALA A 314 -9.46 14.86 2.70
CA ALA A 314 -9.16 16.14 3.33
C ALA A 314 -9.64 16.21 4.79
N ILE A 315 -10.77 15.55 5.12
CA ILE A 315 -11.30 15.44 6.48
C ILE A 315 -10.39 14.54 7.33
N TYR A 316 -10.03 13.37 6.81
CA TYR A 316 -9.12 12.44 7.49
C TYR A 316 -7.75 13.08 7.73
N ARG A 317 -7.17 13.77 6.75
CA ARG A 317 -5.90 14.51 6.90
C ARG A 317 -5.97 15.61 7.96
N ALA A 318 -7.13 16.23 8.13
CA ALA A 318 -7.33 17.25 9.13
C ALA A 318 -7.55 16.67 10.53
N MET A 319 -8.33 15.59 10.64
CA MET A 319 -8.85 15.07 11.91
C MET A 319 -8.16 13.81 12.41
N ALA A 320 -7.31 13.19 11.58
CA ALA A 320 -6.57 11.98 11.93
C ALA A 320 -5.06 12.11 11.66
N PRO A 321 -4.35 13.07 12.30
CA PRO A 321 -2.92 13.29 12.08
C PRO A 321 -2.02 12.13 12.52
N ALA A 322 -2.52 11.19 13.32
CA ALA A 322 -1.80 9.97 13.69
C ALA A 322 -1.82 8.90 12.58
N ILE A 323 -2.65 9.04 11.56
CA ILE A 323 -2.67 8.20 10.37
C ILE A 323 -1.68 8.78 9.35
N ASP A 324 -0.72 7.98 8.91
CA ASP A 324 0.34 8.43 8.00
C ASP A 324 -0.12 8.50 6.55
N PHE A 325 -1.03 7.59 6.12
CA PHE A 325 -1.52 7.53 4.75
C PHE A 325 -2.86 6.78 4.61
N TYR A 326 -3.42 6.84 3.41
CA TYR A 326 -4.74 6.31 3.06
C TYR A 326 -4.62 5.39 1.86
N SER A 327 -5.29 4.23 1.91
CA SER A 327 -5.19 3.17 0.90
C SER A 327 -6.54 2.76 0.34
N PRO A 328 -6.64 2.49 -0.97
CA PRO A 328 -7.85 1.96 -1.59
C PRO A 328 -7.84 0.44 -1.68
N ASP A 329 -8.99 -0.20 -1.44
CA ASP A 329 -9.24 -1.60 -1.75
C ASP A 329 -9.96 -1.67 -3.09
N ILE A 330 -9.26 -2.16 -4.12
CA ILE A 330 -9.72 -1.99 -5.50
C ILE A 330 -10.19 -3.31 -6.09
N TYR A 331 -11.50 -3.49 -6.10
CA TYR A 331 -12.18 -4.65 -6.69
C TYR A 331 -12.88 -4.34 -8.02
N TRP A 332 -13.04 -3.05 -8.34
CA TRP A 332 -13.73 -2.57 -9.53
C TRP A 332 -12.82 -2.50 -10.77
N PRO A 333 -13.39 -2.59 -11.98
CA PRO A 333 -12.61 -2.55 -13.22
C PRO A 333 -11.85 -1.23 -13.44
N GLU A 334 -12.31 -0.14 -12.83
CA GLU A 334 -11.74 1.22 -12.98
C GLU A 334 -10.50 1.42 -12.11
N PHE A 335 -9.57 0.46 -12.12
CA PHE A 335 -8.38 0.45 -11.28
C PHE A 335 -7.56 1.73 -11.37
N GLU A 336 -7.22 2.19 -12.59
CA GLU A 336 -6.45 3.41 -12.79
C GLU A 336 -7.16 4.67 -12.24
N TYR A 337 -8.48 4.73 -12.39
CA TYR A 337 -9.28 5.84 -11.88
C TYR A 337 -9.15 5.95 -10.37
N TRP A 338 -9.34 4.84 -9.67
CA TRP A 338 -9.28 4.83 -8.20
C TRP A 338 -7.88 5.11 -7.69
N VAL A 339 -6.84 4.51 -8.28
CA VAL A 339 -5.44 4.80 -7.90
C VAL A 339 -5.13 6.29 -8.02
N LYS A 340 -5.52 6.94 -9.12
CA LYS A 340 -5.30 8.38 -9.32
C LYS A 340 -5.96 9.25 -8.26
N ARG A 341 -7.09 8.83 -7.72
CA ARG A 341 -7.81 9.56 -6.67
C ARG A 341 -7.09 9.56 -5.31
N TYR A 342 -6.22 8.55 -5.09
CA TYR A 342 -5.37 8.48 -3.89
C TYR A 342 -3.96 9.08 -4.11
N GLN A 343 -3.60 9.46 -5.33
CA GLN A 343 -2.35 10.16 -5.63
C GLN A 343 -2.43 11.64 -5.22
N ILE A 344 -2.68 11.88 -3.94
CA ILE A 344 -2.65 13.21 -3.34
C ILE A 344 -1.27 13.50 -2.75
N SER A 345 -0.94 14.78 -2.59
CA SER A 345 0.39 15.20 -2.09
C SER A 345 0.77 14.52 -0.79
N GLY A 346 1.94 13.87 -0.76
CA GLY A 346 2.49 13.21 0.43
C GLY A 346 1.89 11.84 0.77
N ASN A 347 0.87 11.37 0.04
CA ASN A 347 0.29 10.05 0.25
C ASN A 347 1.06 9.00 -0.57
N PRO A 348 1.77 8.03 0.04
CA PRO A 348 2.30 6.90 -0.69
C PRO A 348 1.16 6.06 -1.26
N ILE A 349 1.33 5.54 -2.46
CA ILE A 349 0.37 4.59 -3.01
C ILE A 349 0.70 3.20 -2.51
N PHE A 350 -0.21 2.64 -1.75
CA PHE A 350 -0.22 1.26 -1.29
C PHE A 350 -1.60 0.66 -1.60
N ILE A 351 -1.61 -0.51 -2.23
CA ILE A 351 -2.86 -1.23 -2.55
C ILE A 351 -2.91 -2.45 -1.64
N PRO A 352 -3.56 -2.37 -0.46
CA PRO A 352 -3.59 -3.46 0.50
C PRO A 352 -4.51 -4.58 0.06
N GLU A 353 -5.58 -4.25 -0.68
CA GLU A 353 -6.52 -5.23 -1.23
C GLU A 353 -6.78 -4.97 -2.71
N ALA A 354 -6.71 -6.03 -3.51
CA ALA A 354 -7.07 -5.98 -4.93
C ALA A 354 -7.72 -7.29 -5.38
N LYS A 355 -8.59 -7.20 -6.39
CA LYS A 355 -9.20 -8.37 -7.00
C LYS A 355 -8.14 -9.27 -7.64
N MET A 356 -8.14 -10.56 -7.29
CA MET A 356 -7.14 -11.54 -7.72
C MET A 356 -7.05 -11.69 -9.24
N ASP A 357 -8.18 -11.76 -9.95
CA ASP A 357 -8.22 -12.04 -11.40
C ASP A 357 -7.46 -11.00 -12.23
N SER A 358 -7.54 -9.73 -11.85
CA SER A 358 -6.86 -8.61 -12.53
C SER A 358 -5.53 -8.22 -11.89
N ALA A 359 -5.19 -8.80 -10.74
CA ALA A 359 -4.02 -8.45 -9.95
C ALA A 359 -2.70 -8.44 -10.73
N PRO A 360 -2.40 -9.43 -11.61
CA PRO A 360 -1.11 -9.44 -12.31
C PRO A 360 -0.87 -8.18 -13.15
N TRP A 361 -1.90 -7.74 -13.86
CA TRP A 361 -1.82 -6.59 -14.75
C TRP A 361 -1.85 -5.27 -13.98
N ASN A 362 -2.72 -5.19 -12.97
CA ASN A 362 -2.84 -4.03 -12.09
C ASN A 362 -1.57 -3.78 -11.28
N ALA A 363 -0.86 -4.84 -10.85
CA ALA A 363 0.43 -4.72 -10.17
C ALA A 363 1.49 -4.03 -11.05
N LEU A 364 1.60 -4.39 -12.33
CA LEU A 364 2.53 -3.76 -13.26
C LEU A 364 2.25 -2.26 -13.42
N TYR A 365 0.96 -1.88 -13.50
CA TYR A 365 0.56 -0.48 -13.50
C TYR A 365 0.88 0.20 -12.16
N ALA A 366 0.55 -0.42 -11.05
CA ALA A 366 0.75 0.14 -9.72
C ALA A 366 2.23 0.47 -9.47
N TYR A 367 3.13 -0.47 -9.72
CA TYR A 367 4.57 -0.25 -9.53
C TYR A 367 5.14 0.74 -10.55
N GLY A 368 4.70 0.70 -11.81
CA GLY A 368 5.27 1.52 -12.89
C GLY A 368 4.71 2.93 -12.94
N ALA A 369 3.40 3.06 -13.08
CA ALA A 369 2.72 4.34 -13.28
C ALA A 369 2.39 5.04 -11.96
N ALA A 370 1.84 4.31 -11.00
CA ALA A 370 1.44 4.87 -9.72
C ALA A 370 2.60 4.98 -8.72
N LYS A 371 3.75 4.37 -9.02
CA LYS A 371 4.93 4.34 -8.13
C LYS A 371 4.58 3.79 -6.75
N ALA A 372 3.71 2.76 -6.73
CA ALA A 372 3.24 2.17 -5.50
C ALA A 372 4.40 1.61 -4.67
N ILE A 373 4.32 1.79 -3.36
CA ILE A 373 5.24 1.15 -2.41
C ILE A 373 4.92 -0.33 -2.22
N GLY A 374 3.71 -0.76 -2.62
CA GLY A 374 3.28 -2.14 -2.54
C GLY A 374 1.94 -2.40 -3.21
N PHE A 375 1.72 -3.67 -3.54
CA PHE A 375 0.50 -4.19 -4.13
C PHE A 375 0.20 -5.56 -3.55
N CYS A 376 -1.05 -5.79 -3.11
CA CYS A 376 -1.46 -6.98 -2.39
C CYS A 376 -2.83 -7.47 -2.89
N PRO A 377 -2.91 -8.59 -3.61
CA PRO A 377 -4.19 -9.25 -3.88
C PRO A 377 -4.80 -9.79 -2.59
N PHE A 378 -6.13 -9.72 -2.46
CA PHE A 378 -6.87 -10.31 -1.35
C PHE A 378 -6.99 -11.83 -1.50
N ALA A 379 -7.02 -12.54 -0.37
CA ALA A 379 -7.10 -14.00 -0.26
C ALA A 379 -5.98 -14.70 -1.07
N ILE A 380 -4.76 -14.16 -0.99
CA ILE A 380 -3.59 -14.67 -1.71
C ILE A 380 -3.27 -16.12 -1.32
N ASP A 381 -3.61 -16.53 -0.11
CA ASP A 381 -3.46 -17.87 0.44
C ASP A 381 -4.37 -18.92 -0.22
N SER A 382 -5.35 -18.49 -1.03
CA SER A 382 -6.10 -19.39 -1.92
C SER A 382 -5.25 -19.92 -3.09
N LEU A 383 -4.15 -19.24 -3.42
CA LEU A 383 -3.22 -19.68 -4.45
C LEU A 383 -2.26 -20.73 -3.90
N GLN A 384 -1.98 -21.73 -4.73
CA GLN A 384 -0.95 -22.73 -4.43
C GLN A 384 0.26 -22.51 -5.34
N PRO A 385 1.48 -22.46 -4.77
CA PRO A 385 2.68 -22.47 -5.59
C PRO A 385 2.78 -23.79 -6.36
N PRO A 386 3.47 -23.81 -7.53
CA PRO A 386 3.69 -25.03 -8.30
C PRO A 386 4.28 -26.15 -7.44
N ALA A 387 3.73 -27.36 -7.56
CA ALA A 387 4.19 -28.53 -6.83
C ALA A 387 5.49 -29.10 -7.44
N SER A 388 5.65 -28.95 -8.77
CA SER A 388 6.80 -29.46 -9.51
C SER A 388 7.29 -28.47 -10.57
N PRO A 389 8.59 -28.53 -10.94
CA PRO A 389 9.11 -27.76 -12.06
C PRO A 389 8.35 -28.08 -13.35
N GLY A 390 7.82 -27.05 -14.01
CA GLY A 390 7.06 -27.19 -15.26
C GLY A 390 5.54 -27.09 -15.08
N ASP A 391 5.04 -27.12 -13.85
CA ASP A 391 3.64 -26.78 -13.58
C ASP A 391 3.35 -25.32 -13.94
N SER A 392 2.08 -25.02 -14.18
CA SER A 392 1.66 -23.64 -14.48
C SER A 392 1.80 -22.75 -13.25
N GLU A 393 2.61 -21.70 -13.39
CA GLU A 393 2.79 -20.69 -12.34
C GLU A 393 1.62 -19.68 -12.34
N PRO A 394 1.05 -19.33 -11.18
CA PRO A 394 0.11 -18.23 -11.08
C PRO A 394 0.69 -16.96 -11.69
N ALA A 395 -0.10 -16.19 -12.45
CA ALA A 395 0.40 -15.01 -13.14
C ALA A 395 0.95 -13.94 -12.17
N ILE A 396 0.35 -13.80 -10.98
CA ILE A 396 0.86 -12.88 -9.95
C ILE A 396 2.24 -13.31 -9.42
N MET A 397 2.51 -14.60 -9.30
CA MET A 397 3.83 -15.12 -8.94
C MET A 397 4.88 -14.72 -9.98
N GLN A 398 4.56 -14.82 -11.28
CA GLN A 398 5.46 -14.41 -12.36
C GLN A 398 5.72 -12.89 -12.31
N VAL A 399 4.69 -12.07 -12.02
CA VAL A 399 4.86 -10.62 -11.81
C VAL A 399 5.80 -10.35 -10.64
N TYR A 400 5.60 -11.01 -9.50
CA TYR A 400 6.45 -10.79 -8.31
C TYR A 400 7.89 -11.26 -8.53
N ALA A 401 8.10 -12.33 -9.26
CA ALA A 401 9.45 -12.75 -9.69
C ALA A 401 10.11 -11.68 -10.58
N ALA A 402 9.38 -11.13 -11.56
CA ALA A 402 9.88 -10.07 -12.42
C ALA A 402 10.17 -8.77 -11.65
N VAL A 403 9.25 -8.33 -10.79
CA VAL A 403 9.43 -7.14 -9.94
C VAL A 403 10.61 -7.34 -8.98
N SER A 404 10.75 -8.51 -8.36
CA SER A 404 11.89 -8.85 -7.50
C SER A 404 13.22 -8.71 -8.23
N SER A 405 13.29 -9.19 -9.48
CA SER A 405 14.51 -9.08 -10.28
C SER A 405 14.87 -7.65 -10.68
N LEU A 406 13.88 -6.76 -10.73
CA LEU A 406 14.02 -5.35 -11.12
C LEU A 406 14.04 -4.39 -9.93
N GLU A 407 13.89 -4.85 -8.70
CA GLU A 407 13.58 -4.03 -7.51
C GLU A 407 14.55 -2.86 -7.30
N ASP A 408 15.86 -3.12 -7.34
CA ASP A 408 16.89 -2.09 -7.18
C ASP A 408 16.78 -1.00 -8.26
N MET A 409 16.55 -1.41 -9.50
CA MET A 409 16.41 -0.50 -10.63
C MET A 409 15.08 0.25 -10.55
N LEU A 410 14.00 -0.44 -10.19
CA LEU A 410 12.65 0.11 -10.12
C LEU A 410 12.53 1.18 -9.04
N THR A 411 13.05 0.94 -7.84
CA THR A 411 13.02 1.93 -6.74
C THR A 411 13.76 3.22 -7.10
N VAL A 412 14.89 3.11 -7.78
CA VAL A 412 15.63 4.26 -8.30
C VAL A 412 14.85 4.96 -9.41
N ALA A 413 14.28 4.19 -10.35
CA ALA A 413 13.55 4.73 -11.49
C ALA A 413 12.23 5.41 -11.07
N GLN A 414 11.50 4.87 -10.10
CA GLN A 414 10.30 5.51 -9.52
C GLN A 414 10.64 6.90 -8.99
N ASN A 415 11.69 7.01 -8.19
CA ASN A 415 12.13 8.28 -7.61
C ASN A 415 12.63 9.29 -8.66
N ALA A 416 13.24 8.80 -9.73
CA ALA A 416 13.75 9.62 -10.84
C ALA A 416 12.70 9.92 -11.93
N GLY A 417 11.46 9.43 -11.81
CA GLY A 417 10.43 9.59 -12.85
C GLY A 417 10.69 8.78 -14.12
N ARG A 418 11.56 7.74 -14.04
CA ARG A 418 11.99 6.90 -15.16
C ARG A 418 11.30 5.52 -15.20
N ALA A 419 10.17 5.38 -14.54
CA ALA A 419 9.30 4.21 -14.62
C ALA A 419 7.92 4.58 -15.17
N ARG A 420 7.31 3.67 -15.94
CA ARG A 420 5.94 3.76 -16.43
C ARG A 420 5.26 2.41 -16.27
N GLY A 421 3.95 2.41 -16.20
CA GLY A 421 3.11 1.23 -16.20
C GLY A 421 1.93 1.43 -17.13
N LEU A 422 1.44 0.34 -17.70
CA LEU A 422 0.29 0.34 -18.58
C LEU A 422 -0.47 -0.96 -18.42
N VAL A 423 -1.80 -0.87 -18.45
CA VAL A 423 -2.71 -2.02 -18.48
C VAL A 423 -3.77 -1.82 -19.55
N LEU A 424 -4.08 -2.86 -20.29
CA LEU A 424 -5.13 -2.90 -21.30
C LEU A 424 -6.07 -4.05 -21.04
N HIS A 425 -7.36 -3.79 -21.23
CA HIS A 425 -8.43 -4.77 -21.14
C HIS A 425 -9.20 -4.79 -22.46
N ALA A 426 -9.66 -5.96 -22.91
CA ALA A 426 -10.41 -6.10 -24.18
C ALA A 426 -11.72 -5.27 -24.19
N ASN A 427 -12.31 -5.06 -23.01
CA ASN A 427 -13.52 -4.25 -22.85
C ASN A 427 -13.23 -2.75 -22.67
N SER A 428 -11.94 -2.33 -22.72
CA SER A 428 -11.58 -0.92 -22.65
C SER A 428 -12.07 -0.18 -23.91
N PRO A 429 -12.58 1.06 -23.78
CA PRO A 429 -12.94 1.87 -24.95
C PRO A 429 -11.76 2.24 -25.84
N ARG A 430 -10.53 2.04 -25.36
CA ARG A 430 -9.29 2.31 -26.09
C ARG A 430 -8.66 1.01 -26.57
N ALA A 431 -8.45 0.90 -27.89
CA ALA A 431 -7.78 -0.24 -28.51
C ALA A 431 -6.25 -0.23 -28.26
N SER A 432 -5.67 0.93 -27.98
CA SER A 432 -4.25 1.11 -27.65
C SER A 432 -4.07 2.22 -26.61
N GLN A 433 -2.95 2.18 -25.93
CA GLN A 433 -2.48 3.23 -25.02
C GLN A 433 -1.02 3.52 -25.31
N SER A 434 -0.59 4.78 -25.07
CA SER A 434 0.79 5.20 -25.26
C SER A 434 1.36 5.81 -23.99
N VAL A 435 2.64 5.53 -23.73
CA VAL A 435 3.41 6.18 -22.67
C VAL A 435 4.72 6.73 -23.23
N ALA A 436 5.09 7.94 -22.81
CA ALA A 436 6.36 8.56 -23.18
C ALA A 436 7.41 8.31 -22.08
N LEU A 437 8.64 7.93 -22.50
CA LEU A 437 9.77 7.74 -21.59
C LEU A 437 11.09 7.85 -22.37
N GLY A 438 12.07 8.58 -21.83
CA GLY A 438 13.41 8.67 -22.39
C GLY A 438 13.48 9.26 -23.80
N GLY A 439 12.52 10.11 -24.19
CA GLY A 439 12.42 10.67 -25.54
C GLY A 439 11.83 9.71 -26.57
N TYR A 440 11.18 8.63 -26.13
CA TYR A 440 10.48 7.66 -26.97
C TYR A 440 9.02 7.53 -26.53
N VAL A 441 8.16 7.15 -27.47
CA VAL A 441 6.76 6.78 -27.25
C VAL A 441 6.61 5.28 -27.44
N PHE A 442 6.03 4.62 -26.45
CA PHE A 442 5.71 3.21 -26.44
C PHE A 442 4.18 3.07 -26.58
N GLU A 443 3.73 2.67 -27.79
CA GLU A 443 2.33 2.42 -28.08
C GLU A 443 2.03 0.93 -27.91
N ALA A 444 1.18 0.59 -26.95
CA ALA A 444 0.79 -0.77 -26.62
C ALA A 444 -0.63 -1.07 -27.08
N SER A 445 -0.84 -2.26 -27.60
CA SER A 445 -2.14 -2.86 -27.92
C SER A 445 -2.17 -4.31 -27.44
N LEU A 446 -3.37 -4.88 -27.21
CA LEU A 446 -3.46 -6.31 -26.89
C LEU A 446 -2.94 -7.17 -28.05
N SER A 447 -2.17 -8.21 -27.71
CA SER A 447 -1.60 -9.12 -28.69
C SER A 447 -2.66 -9.86 -29.49
N ARG A 448 -2.43 -9.97 -30.81
CA ARG A 448 -3.34 -10.62 -31.77
C ARG A 448 -2.63 -11.74 -32.50
N GLY A 449 -3.41 -12.76 -32.86
CA GLY A 449 -2.93 -13.85 -33.71
C GLY A 449 -2.55 -13.31 -35.10
N TRP A 450 -1.37 -13.70 -35.59
CA TRP A 450 -0.83 -13.26 -36.87
C TRP A 450 -1.77 -13.54 -38.05
N SER A 451 -2.30 -14.76 -38.13
CA SER A 451 -3.16 -15.20 -39.23
C SER A 451 -4.64 -14.86 -39.06
N THR A 452 -5.09 -14.74 -37.82
CA THR A 452 -6.52 -14.58 -37.48
C THR A 452 -6.92 -13.16 -37.18
N GLY A 453 -5.97 -12.30 -36.74
CA GLY A 453 -6.26 -10.98 -36.21
C GLY A 453 -7.03 -10.98 -34.88
N SER A 454 -7.40 -12.18 -34.37
CA SER A 454 -8.14 -12.34 -33.12
C SER A 454 -7.27 -11.98 -31.91
N LEU A 455 -7.88 -11.49 -30.84
CA LEU A 455 -7.17 -11.30 -29.57
C LEU A 455 -6.66 -12.64 -29.05
N LEU A 456 -5.42 -12.66 -28.58
CA LEU A 456 -4.80 -13.81 -27.93
C LEU A 456 -5.05 -13.83 -26.42
N THR A 457 -5.42 -12.70 -25.87
CA THR A 457 -5.76 -12.50 -24.45
C THR A 457 -6.74 -11.36 -24.31
N ASN A 458 -7.51 -11.38 -23.23
CA ASN A 458 -8.43 -10.29 -22.89
C ASN A 458 -7.76 -9.18 -22.08
N ASP A 459 -6.58 -9.45 -21.53
CA ASP A 459 -5.85 -8.52 -20.68
C ASP A 459 -4.36 -8.58 -20.98
N GLY A 460 -3.69 -7.45 -20.79
CA GLY A 460 -2.25 -7.36 -20.90
C GLY A 460 -1.73 -6.15 -20.15
N GLY A 461 -0.48 -6.23 -19.72
CA GLY A 461 0.13 -5.12 -18.98
C GLY A 461 1.65 -5.13 -19.10
N MET A 462 2.24 -3.98 -18.83
CA MET A 462 3.69 -3.83 -18.76
C MET A 462 4.13 -2.86 -17.68
N LEU A 463 5.27 -3.14 -17.12
CA LEU A 463 6.14 -2.24 -16.37
C LEU A 463 7.32 -1.89 -17.28
N LEU A 464 7.59 -0.59 -17.47
CA LEU A 464 8.65 -0.05 -18.31
C LEU A 464 9.60 0.78 -17.45
N ILE A 465 10.90 0.52 -17.54
CA ILE A 465 11.96 1.23 -16.81
C ILE A 465 13.04 1.67 -17.81
N GLU A 466 13.40 2.95 -17.79
CA GLU A 466 14.59 3.46 -18.44
C GLU A 466 15.79 3.23 -17.52
N SER A 467 16.68 2.30 -17.87
CA SER A 467 17.89 1.99 -17.11
C SER A 467 19.00 3.01 -17.39
N ARG A 468 19.16 3.38 -18.66
CA ARG A 468 20.06 4.41 -19.16
C ARG A 468 19.55 4.90 -20.52
N PRO A 469 20.11 5.98 -21.09
CA PRO A 469 19.69 6.45 -22.41
C PRO A 469 19.65 5.33 -23.44
N ASP A 470 18.53 5.27 -24.17
CA ASP A 470 18.25 4.29 -25.24
C ASP A 470 18.15 2.82 -24.78
N GLU A 471 18.18 2.53 -23.46
CA GLU A 471 18.03 1.18 -22.94
C GLU A 471 16.88 1.11 -21.92
N PHE A 472 15.99 0.16 -22.16
CA PHE A 472 14.79 -0.03 -21.35
C PHE A 472 14.64 -1.48 -20.91
N PHE A 473 14.13 -1.66 -19.69
CA PHE A 473 13.62 -2.94 -19.23
C PHE A 473 12.10 -2.93 -19.26
N VAL A 474 11.52 -3.97 -19.83
CA VAL A 474 10.07 -4.15 -19.96
C VAL A 474 9.70 -5.47 -19.32
N ALA A 475 8.92 -5.45 -18.24
CA ALA A 475 8.33 -6.65 -17.67
C ALA A 475 6.84 -6.66 -17.96
N GLY A 476 6.32 -7.75 -18.54
CA GLY A 476 4.92 -7.82 -18.89
C GLY A 476 4.54 -9.00 -19.77
N GLY A 477 3.30 -8.99 -20.23
CA GLY A 477 2.71 -9.99 -21.10
C GLY A 477 1.43 -9.50 -21.78
N GLY A 478 1.01 -10.22 -22.81
CA GLY A 478 -0.26 -9.99 -23.49
C GLY A 478 -0.31 -8.77 -24.40
N LEU A 479 0.79 -8.03 -24.56
CA LEU A 479 0.85 -6.79 -25.35
C LEU A 479 1.76 -6.89 -26.56
N THR A 480 1.40 -6.15 -27.59
CA THR A 480 2.29 -5.77 -28.69
C THR A 480 2.61 -4.29 -28.56
N VAL A 481 3.90 -3.96 -28.45
CA VAL A 481 4.39 -2.60 -28.19
C VAL A 481 5.22 -2.12 -29.37
N LYS A 482 4.79 -1.02 -29.97
CA LYS A 482 5.55 -0.27 -31.00
C LYS A 482 6.30 0.85 -30.32
N MET A 483 7.51 1.13 -30.80
CA MET A 483 8.36 2.20 -30.32
C MET A 483 8.58 3.21 -31.44
N SER A 484 8.43 4.49 -31.09
CA SER A 484 8.73 5.60 -32.00
C SER A 484 9.47 6.70 -31.25
N ARG A 485 10.11 7.59 -31.97
CA ARG A 485 10.66 8.81 -31.37
C ARG A 485 9.52 9.71 -30.95
N ASP A 486 9.67 10.38 -29.80
CA ASP A 486 8.73 11.42 -29.40
C ASP A 486 8.81 12.57 -30.40
N PRO A 487 7.70 12.93 -31.09
CA PRO A 487 7.71 13.93 -32.15
C PRO A 487 8.18 15.30 -31.67
N ASP A 488 8.09 15.59 -30.39
CA ASP A 488 8.51 16.87 -29.81
C ASP A 488 10.04 16.97 -29.60
N THR A 489 10.81 15.91 -29.86
CA THR A 489 12.21 15.88 -29.47
C THR A 489 13.22 16.28 -30.55
N ASP A 490 13.21 15.80 -31.78
CA ASP A 490 14.28 16.19 -32.75
C ASP A 490 14.14 15.70 -34.21
N GLY A 491 13.00 15.18 -34.63
CA GLY A 491 12.78 14.74 -36.01
C GLY A 491 13.63 13.55 -36.48
N LYS A 492 14.30 12.84 -35.56
CA LYS A 492 15.09 11.66 -35.87
C LYS A 492 14.21 10.42 -36.04
N ILE A 493 14.66 9.47 -36.83
CA ILE A 493 14.01 8.15 -36.91
C ILE A 493 14.43 7.29 -35.72
N CYS A 494 13.49 6.44 -35.24
CA CYS A 494 13.72 5.44 -34.22
C CYS A 494 13.82 4.04 -34.85
N GLY A 495 14.73 3.22 -34.33
CA GLY A 495 14.78 1.79 -34.61
C GLY A 495 15.12 0.97 -33.39
N ILE A 496 14.83 -0.32 -33.45
CA ILE A 496 15.16 -1.31 -32.42
C ILE A 496 16.55 -1.87 -32.71
N ALA A 497 17.51 -1.63 -31.82
CA ALA A 497 18.86 -2.19 -31.92
C ALA A 497 18.89 -3.65 -31.44
N SER A 498 18.18 -3.96 -30.36
CA SER A 498 18.01 -5.34 -29.87
C SER A 498 16.82 -5.47 -28.92
N ILE A 499 16.21 -6.65 -28.93
CA ILE A 499 15.27 -7.12 -27.91
C ILE A 499 15.81 -8.44 -27.36
N GLU A 500 16.05 -8.50 -26.08
CA GLU A 500 16.57 -9.67 -25.39
C GLU A 500 15.63 -10.06 -24.25
N GLU A 501 15.21 -11.31 -24.21
CA GLU A 501 14.56 -11.87 -23.02
C GLU A 501 15.65 -12.13 -21.99
N VAL A 502 15.48 -11.61 -20.78
CA VAL A 502 16.51 -11.63 -19.74
C VAL A 502 15.96 -12.11 -18.39
N SER A 503 16.83 -12.74 -17.61
CA SER A 503 16.58 -13.10 -16.21
C SER A 503 17.74 -12.65 -15.34
N ARG A 504 17.47 -12.38 -14.07
CA ARG A 504 18.51 -12.00 -13.10
C ARG A 504 19.19 -13.26 -12.55
N VAL A 505 20.51 -13.30 -12.62
CA VAL A 505 21.35 -14.37 -12.03
C VAL A 505 22.40 -13.68 -11.15
N GLY A 506 22.16 -13.66 -9.86
CA GLY A 506 22.95 -12.85 -8.93
C GLY A 506 22.89 -11.36 -9.26
N ALA A 507 24.04 -10.72 -9.51
CA ALA A 507 24.11 -9.32 -9.92
C ALA A 507 23.98 -9.11 -11.44
N GLU A 508 24.05 -10.16 -12.24
CA GLU A 508 24.13 -10.10 -13.69
C GLU A 508 22.79 -10.36 -14.37
N TRP A 509 22.64 -9.90 -15.62
CA TRP A 509 21.51 -10.21 -16.48
C TRP A 509 21.91 -11.27 -17.51
N ALA A 510 21.36 -12.46 -17.35
CA ALA A 510 21.52 -13.55 -18.34
C ALA A 510 20.49 -13.37 -19.46
N VAL A 511 20.95 -13.52 -20.70
CA VAL A 511 20.10 -13.49 -21.90
C VAL A 511 19.65 -14.92 -22.20
N SER A 512 18.33 -15.16 -22.16
CA SER A 512 17.73 -16.46 -22.51
C SER A 512 17.34 -16.55 -23.98
N ALA A 513 16.95 -15.43 -24.59
CA ALA A 513 16.61 -15.35 -26.01
C ALA A 513 16.87 -13.95 -26.57
N ARG A 514 17.16 -13.88 -27.88
CA ARG A 514 17.17 -12.63 -28.64
C ARG A 514 16.05 -12.69 -29.67
N LEU A 515 15.12 -11.74 -29.56
CA LEU A 515 13.96 -11.67 -30.44
C LEU A 515 14.33 -10.95 -31.74
N ASN A 516 14.02 -11.56 -32.87
CA ASN A 516 14.25 -10.99 -34.19
C ASN A 516 13.23 -11.59 -35.20
N GLY A 517 13.32 -11.19 -36.46
CA GLY A 517 12.44 -11.71 -37.50
C GLY A 517 10.97 -11.59 -37.15
N ASP A 518 10.23 -12.69 -37.21
CA ASP A 518 8.79 -12.73 -36.96
C ASP A 518 8.41 -12.35 -35.51
N GLN A 519 9.29 -12.65 -34.54
CA GLN A 519 9.05 -12.34 -33.12
C GLN A 519 9.06 -10.83 -32.82
N SER A 520 9.78 -10.05 -33.63
CA SER A 520 9.86 -8.60 -33.53
C SER A 520 9.19 -7.89 -34.69
N ASN A 521 8.45 -8.60 -35.55
CA ASN A 521 7.92 -8.08 -36.82
C ASN A 521 8.99 -7.34 -37.62
N GLN A 522 10.11 -8.01 -37.86
CA GLN A 522 11.27 -7.45 -38.59
C GLN A 522 11.88 -6.22 -37.90
N GLY A 523 11.97 -6.25 -36.55
CA GLY A 523 12.54 -5.15 -35.76
C GLY A 523 11.67 -3.92 -35.62
N ARG A 524 10.33 -4.06 -35.70
CA ARG A 524 9.38 -2.94 -35.60
C ARG A 524 8.62 -2.87 -34.28
N GLN A 525 8.59 -3.95 -33.50
CA GLN A 525 7.80 -4.02 -32.27
C GLN A 525 8.34 -5.08 -31.33
N LEU A 526 7.95 -4.99 -30.05
CA LEU A 526 8.04 -6.07 -29.07
C LEU A 526 6.68 -6.75 -28.98
N THR A 527 6.62 -8.06 -29.26
CA THR A 527 5.42 -8.87 -29.02
C THR A 527 5.65 -9.73 -27.79
N MET A 528 4.86 -9.53 -26.76
CA MET A 528 4.96 -10.24 -25.47
C MET A 528 4.02 -11.44 -25.45
N ASP A 529 4.46 -12.53 -24.83
CA ASP A 529 3.67 -13.78 -24.69
C ASP A 529 2.34 -13.46 -23.99
N PRO A 530 1.19 -13.87 -24.53
CA PRO A 530 -0.11 -13.64 -23.92
C PRO A 530 -0.37 -14.45 -22.64
N ARG A 531 0.46 -15.45 -22.35
CA ARG A 531 0.27 -16.41 -21.25
C ARG A 531 1.35 -16.35 -20.20
N LYS A 532 2.43 -15.60 -20.44
CA LYS A 532 3.60 -15.54 -19.55
C LYS A 532 4.06 -14.11 -19.34
N ILE A 533 4.39 -13.81 -18.11
CA ILE A 533 5.08 -12.56 -17.78
C ILE A 533 6.57 -12.78 -17.98
N ARG A 534 7.19 -11.92 -18.79
CA ARG A 534 8.61 -11.99 -19.13
C ARG A 534 9.26 -10.64 -18.90
N THR A 535 10.57 -10.67 -18.70
CA THR A 535 11.38 -9.45 -18.63
C THR A 535 12.23 -9.35 -19.90
N TYR A 536 12.14 -8.19 -20.56
CA TYR A 536 12.88 -7.91 -21.78
C TYR A 536 13.81 -6.73 -21.55
N ARG A 537 15.02 -6.81 -22.10
CA ARG A 537 15.93 -5.66 -22.27
C ARG A 537 15.81 -5.20 -23.71
N VAL A 538 15.32 -3.96 -23.91
CA VAL A 538 15.11 -3.35 -25.21
C VAL A 538 16.14 -2.23 -25.38
N ARG A 539 16.92 -2.29 -26.45
CA ARG A 539 17.80 -1.20 -26.88
C ARG A 539 17.27 -0.57 -28.14
N LEU A 540 17.14 0.73 -28.09
CA LEU A 540 16.71 1.53 -29.22
C LEU A 540 17.90 2.29 -29.78
N TYR A 541 17.75 2.83 -30.99
CA TYR A 541 18.67 3.81 -31.55
C TYR A 541 17.89 4.92 -32.23
N SER A 542 18.50 6.09 -32.31
CA SER A 542 17.96 7.20 -33.08
C SER A 542 19.01 7.62 -34.12
N ALA A 543 18.57 7.88 -35.35
CA ALA A 543 19.42 8.35 -36.42
C ALA A 543 18.85 9.65 -37.03
N ALA A 544 19.72 10.62 -37.33
CA ALA A 544 19.33 11.78 -38.06
C ALA A 544 18.98 11.37 -39.51
N GLN A 545 17.98 12.04 -40.10
CA GLN A 545 17.66 11.88 -41.52
C GLN A 545 18.76 12.46 -42.42
#